data_876a28bd8482af63bd68a4fb45ff266b
#
_entry.id   876a28bd8482af63bd68a4fb45ff266b
#
_cell.length_a   1.000
_cell.length_b   1.000
_cell.length_c   1.000
_cell.angle_alpha   90.00
_cell.angle_beta   90.00
_cell.angle_gamma   90.00
#
_symmetry.space_group_name_H-M   'P 1'
#
loop_
_entity.id
_entity.type
_entity.pdbx_description
1 polymer ?
#
loop_
_entity_poly.entity_id
_entity_poly.type
_entity_poly.pdbx_seq_one_letter_code
_entity_poly.pdbx_strand_id
1 'polypeptide(L)'
;MTQSKVITVRGLERGLDLLRVIERRNALTAGDLHRETLLPKPTLTRLLRTLEQKGFIWRSQSDGCYRLSHQKHGSAQMPPVGELLASVSGPVLDELCEAVRWPSDVSVRSKTFMQLCESSRNRAYFTLNRLEIGYRINMLMSAPGRAYLAWCSAKEKASILSQLNKDPGMGRDLLDRPEELEALLEATRARGYAIRDSGWGGDYSKPKSDFDDGLGAIAVPILVDRKVLGCVNLVWISRLFTPEKIAASHVNKLQLAAQKIAVLASTSAHV
;
A
#
# COMPACT_ATOMS: atom_id res chain seq x y z
N MET A 1 -14.59 47.15 30.48
CA MET A 1 -14.98 46.46 29.23
C MET A 1 -14.93 44.96 29.50
N THR A 2 -16.08 44.33 29.75
CA THR A 2 -16.20 42.90 30.05
C THR A 2 -16.13 42.12 28.73
N GLN A 3 -15.02 41.41 28.49
CA GLN A 3 -14.93 40.50 27.34
C GLN A 3 -15.99 39.41 27.52
N SER A 4 -16.99 39.39 26.64
CA SER A 4 -17.96 38.32 26.52
C SER A 4 -17.23 37.02 26.22
N LYS A 5 -17.21 36.05 27.15
CA LYS A 5 -16.61 34.73 26.99
C LYS A 5 -17.45 33.96 25.97
N VAL A 6 -17.02 33.92 24.73
CA VAL A 6 -17.67 33.11 23.68
C VAL A 6 -17.66 31.65 24.13
N ILE A 7 -18.87 31.08 24.29
CA ILE A 7 -19.01 29.64 24.64
C ILE A 7 -18.70 28.82 23.40
N THR A 8 -17.62 28.06 23.45
CA THR A 8 -17.19 27.16 22.35
C THR A 8 -17.93 25.82 22.42
N VAL A 9 -18.00 25.12 21.28
CA VAL A 9 -18.61 23.79 21.19
C VAL A 9 -17.57 22.73 21.59
N ARG A 10 -17.63 22.25 22.84
CA ARG A 10 -16.69 21.26 23.42
C ARG A 10 -16.42 20.04 22.53
N GLY A 11 -17.43 19.51 21.83
CA GLY A 11 -17.28 18.38 20.94
C GLY A 11 -16.38 18.70 19.73
N LEU A 12 -16.53 19.91 19.16
CA LEU A 12 -15.72 20.38 18.05
C LEU A 12 -14.28 20.66 18.50
N GLU A 13 -14.07 21.31 19.64
CA GLU A 13 -12.74 21.54 20.20
C GLU A 13 -11.97 20.23 20.34
N ARG A 14 -12.57 19.23 21.00
CA ARG A 14 -11.97 17.92 21.18
C ARG A 14 -11.66 17.22 19.86
N GLY A 15 -12.54 17.37 18.85
CA GLY A 15 -12.30 16.84 17.51
C GLY A 15 -11.11 17.50 16.82
N LEU A 16 -10.99 18.83 16.91
CA LEU A 16 -9.86 19.58 16.35
C LEU A 16 -8.55 19.28 17.08
N ASP A 17 -8.57 19.14 18.40
CA ASP A 17 -7.38 18.75 19.17
C ASP A 17 -6.92 17.34 18.82
N LEU A 18 -7.87 16.41 18.60
CA LEU A 18 -7.57 15.06 18.14
C LEU A 18 -6.89 15.06 16.77
N LEU A 19 -7.36 15.87 15.81
CA LEU A 19 -6.73 16.05 14.50
C LEU A 19 -5.30 16.57 14.63
N ARG A 20 -5.04 17.57 15.48
CA ARG A 20 -3.70 18.11 15.74
C ARG A 20 -2.74 17.05 16.33
N VAL A 21 -3.23 16.18 17.19
CA VAL A 21 -2.43 15.09 17.77
C VAL A 21 -2.05 14.08 16.67
N ILE A 22 -3.00 13.67 15.83
CA ILE A 22 -2.76 12.77 14.72
C ILE A 22 -1.77 13.40 13.70
N GLU A 23 -1.91 14.70 13.40
CA GLU A 23 -1.02 15.44 12.51
C GLU A 23 0.43 15.41 12.99
N ARG A 24 0.66 15.70 14.27
CA ARG A 24 2.03 15.74 14.84
C ARG A 24 2.72 14.39 14.87
N ARG A 25 1.98 13.31 15.06
CA ARG A 25 2.53 11.94 15.24
C ARG A 25 2.44 11.08 13.99
N ASN A 26 1.71 11.54 12.98
CA ASN A 26 1.51 10.93 11.66
C ASN A 26 0.74 9.59 11.66
N ALA A 27 0.85 8.75 12.70
CA ALA A 27 0.12 7.48 12.83
C ALA A 27 -0.04 7.11 14.30
N LEU A 28 -1.27 6.92 14.78
CA LEU A 28 -1.56 6.58 16.18
C LEU A 28 -2.71 5.57 16.26
N THR A 29 -2.57 4.56 17.12
CA THR A 29 -3.69 3.67 17.48
C THR A 29 -4.70 4.39 18.37
N ALA A 30 -5.91 3.83 18.50
CA ALA A 30 -6.91 4.36 19.46
C ALA A 30 -6.38 4.36 20.91
N GLY A 31 -5.51 3.39 21.25
CA GLY A 31 -4.86 3.33 22.57
C GLY A 31 -3.87 4.47 22.78
N ASP A 32 -3.08 4.80 21.77
CA ASP A 32 -2.13 5.92 21.81
C ASP A 32 -2.87 7.24 21.92
N LEU A 33 -3.92 7.42 21.11
CA LEU A 33 -4.78 8.62 21.14
C LEU A 33 -5.46 8.80 22.50
N HIS A 34 -5.89 7.70 23.14
CA HIS A 34 -6.43 7.77 24.50
C HIS A 34 -5.38 8.25 25.51
N ARG A 35 -4.15 7.75 25.44
CA ARG A 35 -3.05 8.19 26.32
C ARG A 35 -2.65 9.66 26.10
N GLU A 36 -2.58 10.09 24.83
CA GLU A 36 -2.16 11.45 24.47
C GLU A 36 -3.25 12.51 24.79
N THR A 37 -4.53 12.17 24.58
CA THR A 37 -5.63 13.14 24.72
C THR A 37 -6.35 13.06 26.06
N LEU A 38 -6.15 11.98 26.82
CA LEU A 38 -6.87 11.67 28.07
C LEU A 38 -8.41 11.66 27.93
N LEU A 39 -8.91 11.60 26.70
CA LEU A 39 -10.34 11.53 26.44
C LEU A 39 -10.91 10.18 26.89
N PRO A 40 -12.09 10.13 27.54
CA PRO A 40 -12.76 8.88 27.83
C PRO A 40 -12.96 8.04 26.56
N LYS A 41 -12.69 6.72 26.65
CA LYS A 41 -12.78 5.79 25.50
C LYS A 41 -14.06 5.93 24.68
N PRO A 42 -15.28 6.04 25.29
CA PRO A 42 -16.51 6.22 24.51
C PRO A 42 -16.53 7.53 23.71
N THR A 43 -16.00 8.63 24.29
CA THR A 43 -15.90 9.93 23.63
C THR A 43 -14.93 9.86 22.47
N LEU A 44 -13.74 9.28 22.69
CA LEU A 44 -12.72 9.10 21.65
C LEU A 44 -13.28 8.28 20.48
N THR A 45 -13.92 7.14 20.74
CA THR A 45 -14.53 6.30 19.71
C THR A 45 -15.55 7.05 18.87
N ARG A 46 -16.41 7.85 19.49
CA ARG A 46 -17.42 8.66 18.77
C ARG A 46 -16.77 9.74 17.91
N LEU A 47 -15.73 10.42 18.41
CA LEU A 47 -15.00 11.43 17.66
C LEU A 47 -14.27 10.81 16.47
N LEU A 48 -13.54 9.73 16.68
CA LEU A 48 -12.83 9.01 15.61
C LEU A 48 -13.78 8.55 14.51
N ARG A 49 -14.92 7.93 14.89
CA ARG A 49 -15.93 7.50 13.92
C ARG A 49 -16.51 8.68 13.14
N THR A 50 -16.78 9.79 13.81
CA THR A 50 -17.31 11.00 13.14
C THR A 50 -16.28 11.58 12.16
N LEU A 51 -15.02 11.70 12.57
CA LEU A 51 -13.96 12.23 11.73
C LEU A 51 -13.67 11.33 10.53
N GLU A 52 -13.70 10.01 10.72
CA GLU A 52 -13.57 9.01 9.67
C GLU A 52 -14.74 9.07 8.67
N GLN A 53 -15.98 9.07 9.14
CA GLN A 53 -17.18 9.23 8.30
C GLN A 53 -17.21 10.56 7.52
N LYS A 54 -16.64 11.62 8.09
CA LYS A 54 -16.49 12.92 7.43
C LYS A 54 -15.22 13.02 6.57
N GLY A 55 -14.42 11.97 6.49
CA GLY A 55 -13.23 11.89 5.67
C GLY A 55 -12.08 12.78 6.12
N PHE A 56 -11.99 13.16 7.41
CA PHE A 56 -10.87 13.90 7.97
C PHE A 56 -9.71 13.00 8.36
N ILE A 57 -10.01 11.76 8.71
CA ILE A 57 -9.05 10.72 9.06
C ILE A 57 -9.46 9.41 8.39
N TRP A 58 -8.52 8.50 8.28
CA TRP A 58 -8.77 7.11 7.89
C TRP A 58 -8.00 6.17 8.81
N ARG A 59 -8.48 4.94 8.95
CA ARG A 59 -7.84 3.91 9.75
C ARG A 59 -7.22 2.86 8.86
N SER A 60 -5.90 2.68 8.97
CA SER A 60 -5.19 1.64 8.25
C SER A 60 -5.60 0.24 8.73
N GLN A 61 -5.84 -0.67 7.80
CA GLN A 61 -6.18 -2.05 8.09
C GLN A 61 -4.96 -2.85 8.55
N SER A 62 -3.78 -2.50 8.06
CA SER A 62 -2.53 -3.22 8.34
C SER A 62 -1.98 -3.00 9.74
N ASP A 63 -2.08 -1.79 10.30
CA ASP A 63 -1.53 -1.47 11.62
C ASP A 63 -2.57 -0.94 12.63
N GLY A 64 -3.81 -0.72 12.17
CA GLY A 64 -4.90 -0.21 12.99
C GLY A 64 -4.75 1.26 13.40
N CYS A 65 -3.74 1.97 12.85
CA CYS A 65 -3.48 3.37 13.15
C CYS A 65 -4.41 4.31 12.40
N TYR A 66 -4.77 5.41 13.05
CA TYR A 66 -5.46 6.54 12.45
C TYR A 66 -4.46 7.52 11.86
N ARG A 67 -4.75 8.02 10.65
CA ARG A 67 -3.96 9.01 9.90
C ARG A 67 -4.87 10.11 9.37
N LEU A 68 -4.32 11.31 9.15
CA LEU A 68 -5.07 12.38 8.49
C LEU A 68 -5.39 12.00 7.05
N SER A 69 -6.58 12.38 6.60
CA SER A 69 -6.92 12.34 5.18
C SER A 69 -6.52 13.66 4.52
N HIS A 70 -5.63 13.61 3.55
CA HIS A 70 -5.12 14.81 2.87
C HIS A 70 -6.20 15.58 2.06
N GLN A 71 -7.32 14.95 1.76
CA GLN A 71 -8.40 15.53 0.95
C GLN A 71 -9.07 16.77 1.55
N LYS A 72 -8.96 16.99 2.86
CA LYS A 72 -9.72 18.08 3.54
C LYS A 72 -8.87 19.13 4.23
N HIS A 73 -7.56 19.05 4.17
CA HIS A 73 -6.68 20.01 4.85
C HIS A 73 -6.09 21.11 3.95
N GLY A 74 -6.76 21.43 2.83
CA GLY A 74 -6.57 22.72 2.15
C GLY A 74 -5.16 23.06 1.65
N SER A 75 -4.21 22.15 1.64
CA SER A 75 -2.95 22.36 0.92
C SER A 75 -3.17 21.97 -0.54
N ALA A 76 -2.89 22.89 -1.46
CA ALA A 76 -2.95 22.69 -2.89
C ALA A 76 -1.93 21.64 -3.42
N GLN A 77 -1.26 20.93 -2.53
CA GLN A 77 -0.36 19.83 -2.85
C GLN A 77 -1.13 18.52 -2.79
N MET A 78 -1.18 17.84 -3.93
CA MET A 78 -1.73 16.48 -4.04
C MET A 78 -1.03 15.60 -2.99
N PRO A 79 -1.78 14.82 -2.20
CA PRO A 79 -1.19 13.93 -1.20
C PRO A 79 -0.21 12.95 -1.89
N PRO A 80 0.85 12.50 -1.22
CA PRO A 80 1.72 11.46 -1.74
C PRO A 80 0.88 10.27 -2.21
N VAL A 81 1.18 9.74 -3.40
CA VAL A 81 0.42 8.65 -4.03
C VAL A 81 0.22 7.46 -3.09
N GLY A 82 1.20 7.18 -2.23
CA GLY A 82 1.10 6.10 -1.24
C GLY A 82 0.00 6.31 -0.21
N GLU A 83 -0.15 7.53 0.29
CA GLU A 83 -1.19 7.86 1.27
C GLU A 83 -2.58 7.86 0.62
N LEU A 84 -2.68 8.38 -0.61
CA LEU A 84 -3.91 8.31 -1.39
C LEU A 84 -4.36 6.85 -1.60
N LEU A 85 -3.48 5.99 -2.11
CA LEU A 85 -3.82 4.59 -2.32
C LEU A 85 -4.15 3.86 -1.01
N ALA A 86 -3.41 4.12 0.06
CA ALA A 86 -3.68 3.53 1.38
C ALA A 86 -5.07 3.92 1.88
N SER A 87 -5.47 5.19 1.73
CA SER A 87 -6.76 5.69 2.24
C SER A 87 -8.00 5.07 1.56
N VAL A 88 -7.84 4.60 0.30
CA VAL A 88 -8.96 4.06 -0.49
C VAL A 88 -8.93 2.54 -0.64
N SER A 89 -7.77 1.89 -0.42
CA SER A 89 -7.61 0.47 -0.73
C SER A 89 -8.09 -0.49 0.38
N GLY A 90 -8.12 -0.07 1.64
CA GLY A 90 -8.46 -0.95 2.75
C GLY A 90 -9.72 -1.79 2.54
N PRO A 91 -10.91 -1.20 2.28
CA PRO A 91 -12.13 -1.96 2.04
C PRO A 91 -12.05 -2.89 0.83
N VAL A 92 -11.34 -2.47 -0.24
CA VAL A 92 -11.17 -3.29 -1.45
C VAL A 92 -10.28 -4.50 -1.18
N LEU A 93 -9.22 -4.34 -0.38
CA LEU A 93 -8.37 -5.45 0.04
C LEU A 93 -9.10 -6.43 0.96
N ASP A 94 -10.02 -5.95 1.80
CA ASP A 94 -10.86 -6.80 2.64
C ASP A 94 -11.79 -7.67 1.79
N GLU A 95 -12.52 -7.07 0.83
CA GLU A 95 -13.37 -7.81 -0.12
C GLU A 95 -12.56 -8.84 -0.90
N LEU A 96 -11.38 -8.46 -1.38
CA LEU A 96 -10.49 -9.37 -2.10
C LEU A 96 -10.06 -10.53 -1.22
N CYS A 97 -9.61 -10.26 0.02
CA CYS A 97 -9.18 -11.28 0.96
C CYS A 97 -10.32 -12.29 1.29
N GLU A 98 -11.55 -11.82 1.46
CA GLU A 98 -12.71 -12.68 1.65
C GLU A 98 -12.99 -13.56 0.43
N ALA A 99 -12.86 -12.99 -0.78
CA ALA A 99 -13.16 -13.69 -2.02
C ALA A 99 -12.11 -14.72 -2.44
N VAL A 100 -10.83 -14.52 -2.06
CA VAL A 100 -9.70 -15.37 -2.50
C VAL A 100 -9.04 -16.16 -1.35
N ARG A 101 -9.34 -15.80 -0.10
CA ARG A 101 -8.80 -16.41 1.12
C ARG A 101 -7.30 -16.21 1.33
N TRP A 102 -6.65 -15.45 0.50
CA TRP A 102 -5.24 -15.06 0.59
C TRP A 102 -5.10 -13.56 0.84
N PRO A 103 -4.09 -13.12 1.59
CA PRO A 103 -3.86 -11.70 1.81
C PRO A 103 -3.36 -11.01 0.55
N SER A 104 -3.64 -9.72 0.50
CA SER A 104 -3.22 -8.80 -0.55
C SER A 104 -2.59 -7.56 0.04
N ASP A 105 -1.65 -6.98 -0.68
CA ASP A 105 -0.95 -5.78 -0.29
C ASP A 105 -1.04 -4.73 -1.42
N VAL A 106 -1.05 -3.45 -1.06
CA VAL A 106 -0.87 -2.32 -2.00
C VAL A 106 0.48 -1.68 -1.74
N SER A 107 1.21 -1.42 -2.79
CA SER A 107 2.52 -0.76 -2.73
C SER A 107 2.69 0.27 -3.83
N VAL A 108 3.48 1.30 -3.57
CA VAL A 108 3.85 2.36 -4.51
C VAL A 108 5.34 2.40 -4.74
N ARG A 109 5.77 3.01 -5.85
CA ARG A 109 7.19 3.25 -6.07
C ARG A 109 7.72 4.34 -5.16
N SER A 110 8.84 4.08 -4.54
CA SER A 110 9.65 5.04 -3.80
C SER A 110 11.11 4.91 -4.25
N LYS A 111 11.56 5.82 -5.09
CA LYS A 111 12.92 5.77 -5.71
C LYS A 111 13.14 4.47 -6.48
N THR A 112 13.97 3.58 -5.95
CA THR A 112 14.41 2.30 -6.55
C THR A 112 13.76 1.06 -5.94
N PHE A 113 12.74 1.23 -5.11
CA PHE A 113 12.03 0.12 -4.46
C PHE A 113 10.51 0.38 -4.47
N MET A 114 9.75 -0.67 -4.23
CA MET A 114 8.33 -0.53 -3.89
C MET A 114 8.19 -0.38 -2.37
N GLN A 115 7.23 0.41 -1.94
CA GLN A 115 6.95 0.67 -0.54
C GLN A 115 5.52 0.25 -0.21
N LEU A 116 5.37 -0.57 0.84
CA LEU A 116 4.07 -1.03 1.31
C LEU A 116 3.25 0.13 1.85
N CYS A 117 2.01 0.27 1.36
CA CYS A 117 1.07 1.32 1.79
C CYS A 117 -0.10 0.77 2.61
N GLU A 118 -0.64 -0.39 2.22
CA GLU A 118 -1.77 -1.02 2.90
C GLU A 118 -1.72 -2.54 2.71
N SER A 119 -2.32 -3.30 3.65
CA SER A 119 -2.27 -4.75 3.66
C SER A 119 -3.48 -5.37 4.36
N SER A 120 -4.02 -6.45 3.80
CA SER A 120 -5.04 -7.28 4.45
C SER A 120 -4.47 -8.44 5.26
N ARG A 121 -3.15 -8.51 5.48
CA ARG A 121 -2.49 -9.64 6.20
C ARG A 121 -3.02 -9.85 7.62
N ASN A 122 -3.48 -8.79 8.29
CA ASN A 122 -4.08 -8.88 9.62
C ASN A 122 -5.43 -9.60 9.66
N ARG A 123 -6.11 -9.73 8.50
CA ARG A 123 -7.40 -10.40 8.33
C ARG A 123 -7.29 -11.73 7.62
N ALA A 124 -6.09 -12.11 7.17
CA ALA A 124 -5.88 -13.35 6.46
C ALA A 124 -6.14 -14.56 7.37
N TYR A 125 -6.69 -15.61 6.77
CA TYR A 125 -6.97 -16.89 7.46
C TYR A 125 -5.70 -17.62 7.88
N PHE A 126 -4.55 -17.25 7.32
CA PHE A 126 -3.24 -17.82 7.63
C PHE A 126 -2.36 -16.75 8.27
N THR A 127 -1.63 -17.13 9.32
CA THR A 127 -0.64 -16.26 9.94
C THR A 127 0.56 -16.14 9.01
N LEU A 128 0.60 -15.09 8.21
CA LEU A 128 1.77 -14.67 7.45
C LEU A 128 2.53 -13.59 8.22
N ASN A 129 3.83 -13.46 7.96
CA ASN A 129 4.61 -12.39 8.54
C ASN A 129 3.95 -11.03 8.26
N ARG A 130 3.67 -10.28 9.31
CA ARG A 130 3.17 -8.91 9.21
C ARG A 130 4.29 -8.04 8.69
N LEU A 131 4.01 -7.32 7.61
CA LEU A 131 4.89 -6.27 7.13
C LEU A 131 4.37 -4.93 7.66
N GLU A 132 5.28 -4.10 8.14
CA GLU A 132 4.94 -2.75 8.57
C GLU A 132 4.69 -1.84 7.36
N ILE A 133 3.77 -0.88 7.51
CA ILE A 133 3.60 0.19 6.51
C ILE A 133 4.93 0.90 6.32
N GLY A 134 5.29 1.14 5.07
CA GLY A 134 6.61 1.67 4.72
C GLY A 134 7.66 0.62 4.43
N TYR A 135 7.35 -0.69 4.60
CA TYR A 135 8.28 -1.78 4.30
C TYR A 135 8.80 -1.68 2.86
N ARG A 136 10.12 -1.82 2.70
CA ARG A 136 10.80 -1.74 1.40
C ARG A 136 10.77 -3.09 0.70
N ILE A 137 10.27 -3.09 -0.52
CA ILE A 137 10.09 -4.29 -1.35
C ILE A 137 10.99 -4.15 -2.58
N ASN A 138 11.76 -5.18 -2.90
CA ASN A 138 12.72 -5.16 -4.00
C ASN A 138 12.04 -4.94 -5.36
N MET A 139 12.59 -4.04 -6.18
CA MET A 139 12.03 -3.65 -7.47
C MET A 139 12.14 -4.77 -8.54
N LEU A 140 13.23 -5.51 -8.56
CA LEU A 140 13.53 -6.50 -9.61
C LEU A 140 13.00 -7.89 -9.29
N MET A 141 12.98 -8.24 -8.00
CA MET A 141 12.72 -9.62 -7.56
C MET A 141 11.27 -9.82 -7.10
N SER A 142 10.58 -8.75 -6.70
CA SER A 142 9.21 -8.85 -6.21
C SER A 142 8.17 -8.79 -7.33
N ALA A 143 6.99 -9.38 -7.10
CA ALA A 143 5.88 -9.27 -8.03
C ALA A 143 5.43 -7.80 -8.25
N PRO A 144 5.20 -6.97 -7.19
CA PRO A 144 4.82 -5.58 -7.41
C PRO A 144 5.90 -4.74 -8.10
N GLY A 145 7.18 -4.98 -7.84
CA GLY A 145 8.27 -4.28 -8.53
C GLY A 145 8.30 -4.61 -10.03
N ARG A 146 8.20 -5.87 -10.39
CA ARG A 146 8.11 -6.34 -11.78
C ARG A 146 6.84 -5.81 -12.48
N ALA A 147 5.71 -5.79 -11.79
CA ALA A 147 4.49 -5.17 -12.31
C ALA A 147 4.70 -3.68 -12.57
N TYR A 148 5.28 -2.94 -11.64
CA TYR A 148 5.56 -1.52 -11.82
C TYR A 148 6.44 -1.28 -13.05
N LEU A 149 7.58 -1.98 -13.17
CA LEU A 149 8.50 -1.86 -14.30
C LEU A 149 7.89 -2.25 -15.64
N ALA A 150 6.98 -3.23 -15.67
CA ALA A 150 6.33 -3.69 -16.90
C ALA A 150 5.35 -2.65 -17.46
N TRP A 151 4.69 -1.86 -16.62
CA TRP A 151 3.64 -0.92 -17.04
C TRP A 151 4.00 0.55 -16.89
N CYS A 152 5.09 0.93 -16.22
CA CYS A 152 5.53 2.32 -16.18
C CYS A 152 6.05 2.79 -17.55
N SER A 153 6.17 4.11 -17.72
CA SER A 153 6.68 4.68 -18.96
C SER A 153 8.14 4.26 -19.23
N ALA A 154 8.53 4.18 -20.50
CA ALA A 154 9.92 3.85 -20.88
C ALA A 154 10.94 4.81 -20.24
N LYS A 155 10.62 6.12 -20.18
CA LYS A 155 11.46 7.13 -19.53
C LYS A 155 11.62 6.86 -18.03
N GLU A 156 10.54 6.50 -17.36
CA GLU A 156 10.55 6.20 -15.94
C GLU A 156 11.32 4.90 -15.66
N LYS A 157 11.08 3.83 -16.45
CA LYS A 157 11.82 2.57 -16.38
C LYS A 157 13.33 2.81 -16.51
N ALA A 158 13.75 3.55 -17.54
CA ALA A 158 15.17 3.87 -17.75
C ALA A 158 15.77 4.61 -16.56
N SER A 159 15.06 5.58 -15.99
CA SER A 159 15.49 6.31 -14.79
C SER A 159 15.64 5.38 -13.57
N ILE A 160 14.70 4.47 -13.34
CA ILE A 160 14.76 3.50 -12.23
C ILE A 160 15.96 2.58 -12.41
N LEU A 161 16.14 1.98 -13.59
CA LEU A 161 17.23 1.04 -13.88
C LEU A 161 18.60 1.72 -13.76
N SER A 162 18.72 2.97 -14.24
CA SER A 162 19.97 3.77 -14.09
C SER A 162 20.31 4.01 -12.61
N GLN A 163 19.31 4.23 -11.75
CA GLN A 163 19.55 4.40 -10.32
C GLN A 163 19.88 3.08 -9.63
N LEU A 164 19.20 1.98 -10.00
CA LEU A 164 19.48 0.63 -9.51
C LEU A 164 20.90 0.17 -9.85
N ASN A 165 21.44 0.55 -11.00
CA ASN A 165 22.84 0.25 -11.38
C ASN A 165 23.86 0.84 -10.42
N LYS A 166 23.53 1.90 -9.68
CA LYS A 166 24.42 2.53 -8.69
C LYS A 166 24.43 1.80 -7.34
N ASP A 167 23.28 1.20 -6.99
CA ASP A 167 23.10 0.43 -5.76
C ASP A 167 22.09 -0.71 -6.03
N PRO A 168 22.56 -1.78 -6.69
CA PRO A 168 21.65 -2.79 -7.25
C PRO A 168 20.99 -3.70 -6.22
N GLY A 169 21.59 -3.90 -5.05
CA GLY A 169 21.06 -4.85 -4.07
C GLY A 169 20.85 -6.24 -4.67
N MET A 170 19.76 -6.90 -4.24
CA MET A 170 19.31 -8.18 -4.82
C MET A 170 18.76 -7.97 -6.25
N GLY A 171 19.14 -8.84 -7.18
CA GLY A 171 18.71 -8.78 -8.60
C GLY A 171 19.74 -8.15 -9.52
N ARG A 172 20.99 -8.00 -9.09
CA ARG A 172 22.10 -7.51 -9.92
C ARG A 172 22.20 -8.24 -11.24
N ASP A 173 22.09 -9.56 -11.22
CA ASP A 173 22.19 -10.42 -12.41
C ASP A 173 21.19 -10.03 -13.52
N LEU A 174 20.02 -9.52 -13.15
CA LEU A 174 19.03 -9.03 -14.12
C LEU A 174 19.44 -7.68 -14.73
N LEU A 175 20.14 -6.83 -13.98
CA LEU A 175 20.64 -5.56 -14.51
C LEU A 175 21.82 -5.78 -15.47
N ASP A 176 22.65 -6.78 -15.19
CA ASP A 176 23.80 -7.15 -16.05
C ASP A 176 23.34 -7.84 -17.35
N ARG A 177 22.05 -8.26 -17.44
CA ARG A 177 21.42 -8.91 -18.60
C ARG A 177 20.15 -8.18 -19.04
N PRO A 178 20.27 -6.98 -19.62
CA PRO A 178 19.12 -6.11 -19.95
C PRO A 178 18.11 -6.75 -20.91
N GLU A 179 18.56 -7.61 -21.82
CA GLU A 179 17.68 -8.33 -22.75
C GLU A 179 16.79 -9.34 -22.02
N GLU A 180 17.31 -10.06 -21.03
CA GLU A 180 16.53 -10.99 -20.21
C GLU A 180 15.51 -10.24 -19.33
N LEU A 181 15.90 -9.09 -18.79
CA LEU A 181 14.98 -8.24 -18.05
C LEU A 181 13.83 -7.75 -18.94
N GLU A 182 14.13 -7.27 -20.15
CA GLU A 182 13.08 -6.79 -21.06
C GLU A 182 12.16 -7.95 -21.50
N ALA A 183 12.70 -9.11 -21.84
CA ALA A 183 11.91 -10.30 -22.16
C ALA A 183 10.99 -10.72 -20.99
N LEU A 184 11.48 -10.66 -19.75
CA LEU A 184 10.69 -10.92 -18.55
C LEU A 184 9.53 -9.90 -18.40
N LEU A 185 9.80 -8.62 -18.65
CA LEU A 185 8.78 -7.57 -18.57
C LEU A 185 7.75 -7.67 -19.71
N GLU A 186 8.18 -8.06 -20.92
CA GLU A 186 7.28 -8.35 -22.04
C GLU A 186 6.37 -9.55 -21.76
N ALA A 187 6.93 -10.64 -21.28
CA ALA A 187 6.16 -11.81 -20.84
C ALA A 187 5.18 -11.44 -19.71
N THR A 188 5.56 -10.53 -18.80
CA THR A 188 4.72 -10.01 -17.75
C THR A 188 3.53 -9.22 -18.32
N ARG A 189 3.77 -8.34 -19.32
CA ARG A 189 2.70 -7.61 -20.02
C ARG A 189 1.76 -8.55 -20.78
N ALA A 190 2.32 -9.52 -21.49
CA ALA A 190 1.54 -10.47 -22.30
C ALA A 190 0.58 -11.32 -21.45
N ARG A 191 1.00 -11.79 -20.27
CA ARG A 191 0.11 -12.56 -19.37
C ARG A 191 -0.80 -11.71 -18.48
N GLY A 192 -0.55 -10.39 -18.39
CA GLY A 192 -1.38 -9.44 -17.64
C GLY A 192 -1.10 -9.37 -16.12
N TYR A 193 -0.07 -10.04 -15.62
CA TYR A 193 0.35 -9.99 -14.22
C TYR A 193 1.84 -10.34 -14.07
N ALA A 194 2.46 -9.83 -13.02
CA ALA A 194 3.83 -10.16 -12.64
C ALA A 194 3.88 -11.31 -11.63
N ILE A 195 5.00 -12.03 -11.61
CA ILE A 195 5.26 -13.10 -10.67
C ILE A 195 6.54 -12.76 -9.88
N ARG A 196 6.51 -13.01 -8.57
CA ARG A 196 7.67 -12.93 -7.69
C ARG A 196 8.74 -13.92 -8.15
N ASP A 197 9.99 -13.49 -8.10
CA ASP A 197 11.13 -14.36 -8.39
C ASP A 197 11.22 -15.51 -7.38
N SER A 198 11.39 -16.74 -7.89
CA SER A 198 11.50 -17.92 -7.04
C SER A 198 12.84 -18.00 -6.28
N GLY A 199 13.87 -17.30 -6.75
CA GLY A 199 15.17 -17.17 -6.09
C GLY A 199 15.22 -16.12 -4.99
N TRP A 200 14.13 -15.36 -4.77
CA TRP A 200 14.08 -14.32 -3.76
C TRP A 200 13.33 -14.76 -2.50
N GLY A 201 13.97 -14.60 -1.33
CA GLY A 201 13.42 -15.00 -0.03
C GLY A 201 12.47 -13.99 0.62
N GLY A 202 12.29 -12.80 0.04
CA GLY A 202 11.36 -11.77 0.55
C GLY A 202 12.00 -10.64 1.33
N ASP A 203 13.24 -10.74 1.77
CA ASP A 203 13.95 -9.63 2.38
C ASP A 203 14.53 -8.69 1.32
N TYR A 204 14.57 -7.38 1.63
CA TYR A 204 15.07 -6.38 0.68
C TYR A 204 16.55 -6.57 0.37
N SER A 205 17.37 -6.97 1.35
CA SER A 205 18.83 -6.99 1.29
C SER A 205 19.45 -8.38 1.48
N LYS A 206 18.70 -9.36 2.02
CA LYS A 206 19.24 -10.69 2.32
C LYS A 206 18.99 -11.67 1.19
N PRO A 207 19.96 -12.52 0.86
CA PRO A 207 19.76 -13.60 -0.09
C PRO A 207 18.79 -14.65 0.48
N LYS A 208 18.22 -15.46 -0.41
CA LYS A 208 17.26 -16.51 -0.02
C LYS A 208 17.87 -17.56 0.91
N SER A 209 19.17 -17.81 0.83
CA SER A 209 19.90 -18.69 1.76
C SER A 209 19.82 -18.24 3.22
N ASP A 210 19.76 -16.94 3.46
CA ASP A 210 19.80 -16.34 4.79
C ASP A 210 18.40 -16.03 5.33
N PHE A 211 17.46 -15.81 4.42
CA PHE A 211 16.06 -15.54 4.76
C PHE A 211 15.13 -15.99 3.64
N ASP A 212 14.20 -16.87 3.96
CA ASP A 212 13.11 -17.30 3.07
C ASP A 212 11.77 -17.25 3.83
N ASP A 213 10.89 -16.37 3.39
CA ASP A 213 9.54 -16.24 3.96
C ASP A 213 8.58 -17.35 3.49
N GLY A 214 9.00 -18.20 2.55
CA GLY A 214 8.21 -19.29 1.99
C GLY A 214 6.99 -18.85 1.18
N LEU A 215 6.97 -17.59 0.72
CA LEU A 215 5.81 -17.00 0.05
C LEU A 215 5.98 -16.91 -1.46
N GLY A 216 4.87 -17.12 -2.17
CA GLY A 216 4.68 -16.76 -3.56
C GLY A 216 3.86 -15.47 -3.66
N ALA A 217 4.00 -14.75 -4.77
CA ALA A 217 3.18 -13.57 -5.05
C ALA A 217 2.96 -13.37 -6.55
N ILE A 218 1.77 -12.90 -6.92
CA ILE A 218 1.47 -12.28 -8.20
C ILE A 218 1.03 -10.84 -7.95
N ALA A 219 1.25 -9.95 -8.94
CA ALA A 219 0.87 -8.54 -8.82
C ALA A 219 0.36 -8.00 -10.16
N VAL A 220 -0.53 -7.00 -10.06
CA VAL A 220 -1.04 -6.23 -11.19
C VAL A 220 -0.90 -4.72 -10.91
N PRO A 221 -0.75 -3.87 -11.94
CA PRO A 221 -0.66 -2.44 -11.76
C PRO A 221 -2.01 -1.82 -11.40
N ILE A 222 -1.99 -0.74 -10.62
CA ILE A 222 -3.10 0.20 -10.43
C ILE A 222 -2.90 1.34 -11.43
N LEU A 223 -3.74 1.39 -12.46
CA LEU A 223 -3.61 2.31 -13.58
C LEU A 223 -4.67 3.40 -13.55
N VAL A 224 -4.24 4.66 -13.58
CA VAL A 224 -5.08 5.83 -13.80
C VAL A 224 -4.53 6.60 -15.00
N ASP A 225 -5.36 6.86 -16.00
CA ASP A 225 -4.96 7.54 -17.24
C ASP A 225 -3.68 6.95 -17.88
N ARG A 226 -3.59 5.61 -17.90
CA ARG A 226 -2.44 4.85 -18.42
C ARG A 226 -1.13 5.05 -17.61
N LYS A 227 -1.17 5.72 -16.46
CA LYS A 227 -0.04 5.86 -15.54
C LYS A 227 -0.17 4.85 -14.39
N VAL A 228 0.94 4.25 -14.01
CA VAL A 228 0.99 3.36 -12.85
C VAL A 228 1.09 4.20 -11.58
N LEU A 229 0.06 4.18 -10.75
CA LEU A 229 0.09 4.81 -9.43
C LEU A 229 0.76 3.92 -8.39
N GLY A 230 0.57 2.61 -8.50
CA GLY A 230 1.09 1.60 -7.61
C GLY A 230 0.75 0.21 -8.12
N CYS A 231 0.89 -0.80 -7.26
CA CYS A 231 0.54 -2.18 -7.57
C CYS A 231 -0.24 -2.81 -6.43
N VAL A 232 -1.16 -3.70 -6.76
CA VAL A 232 -1.78 -4.61 -5.81
C VAL A 232 -1.28 -6.02 -6.06
N ASN A 233 -0.92 -6.74 -5.00
CA ASN A 233 -0.44 -8.10 -5.10
C ASN A 233 -1.25 -9.05 -4.21
N LEU A 234 -1.30 -10.31 -4.63
CA LEU A 234 -1.82 -11.44 -3.88
C LEU A 234 -0.64 -12.27 -3.39
N VAL A 235 -0.68 -12.71 -2.13
CA VAL A 235 0.40 -13.46 -1.49
C VAL A 235 -0.13 -14.78 -0.97
N TRP A 236 0.62 -15.87 -1.15
CA TRP A 236 0.25 -17.20 -0.65
C TRP A 236 1.49 -17.98 -0.18
N ILE A 237 1.25 -19.11 0.49
CA ILE A 237 2.32 -20.04 0.87
C ILE A 237 2.78 -20.80 -0.38
N SER A 238 3.99 -20.56 -0.84
CA SER A 238 4.51 -21.01 -2.16
C SER A 238 4.48 -22.53 -2.37
N ARG A 239 4.66 -23.32 -1.29
CA ARG A 239 4.60 -24.79 -1.33
C ARG A 239 3.21 -25.37 -1.62
N LEU A 240 2.14 -24.58 -1.48
CA LEU A 240 0.77 -25.06 -1.66
C LEU A 240 0.30 -24.93 -3.11
N PHE A 241 0.71 -23.88 -3.80
CA PHE A 241 0.24 -23.60 -5.16
C PHE A 241 1.33 -22.96 -6.00
N THR A 242 1.35 -23.30 -7.30
CA THR A 242 2.18 -22.59 -8.28
C THR A 242 1.55 -21.25 -8.66
N PRO A 243 2.35 -20.29 -9.15
CA PRO A 243 1.84 -19.01 -9.63
C PRO A 243 0.74 -19.14 -10.68
N GLU A 244 0.84 -20.10 -11.59
CA GLU A 244 -0.12 -20.34 -12.65
C GLU A 244 -1.48 -20.81 -12.10
N LYS A 245 -1.48 -21.70 -11.09
CA LYS A 245 -2.72 -22.15 -10.42
C LYS A 245 -3.42 -21.00 -9.68
N ILE A 246 -2.65 -20.18 -8.97
CA ILE A 246 -3.19 -18.99 -8.29
C ILE A 246 -3.73 -17.99 -9.31
N ALA A 247 -2.99 -17.73 -10.37
CA ALA A 247 -3.42 -16.79 -11.41
C ALA A 247 -4.70 -17.28 -12.11
N ALA A 248 -4.77 -18.54 -12.52
CA ALA A 248 -5.95 -19.11 -13.16
C ALA A 248 -7.23 -18.95 -12.31
N SER A 249 -7.11 -18.99 -10.98
CA SER A 249 -8.25 -18.89 -10.07
C SER A 249 -8.56 -17.44 -9.62
N HIS A 250 -7.56 -16.57 -9.58
CA HIS A 250 -7.68 -15.31 -8.83
C HIS A 250 -7.22 -14.05 -9.57
N VAL A 251 -6.52 -14.15 -10.72
CA VAL A 251 -6.00 -12.96 -11.40
C VAL A 251 -7.09 -11.97 -11.80
N ASN A 252 -8.25 -12.45 -12.26
CA ASN A 252 -9.36 -11.57 -12.63
C ASN A 252 -9.91 -10.78 -11.42
N LYS A 253 -9.98 -11.43 -10.23
CA LYS A 253 -10.39 -10.75 -9.00
C LYS A 253 -9.35 -9.72 -8.56
N LEU A 254 -8.07 -10.02 -8.71
CA LEU A 254 -6.98 -9.10 -8.41
C LEU A 254 -6.99 -7.88 -9.35
N GLN A 255 -7.21 -8.10 -10.65
CA GLN A 255 -7.35 -7.02 -11.64
C GLN A 255 -8.57 -6.13 -11.36
N LEU A 256 -9.71 -6.73 -11.00
CA LEU A 256 -10.89 -5.99 -10.61
C LEU A 256 -10.66 -5.14 -9.35
N ALA A 257 -9.94 -5.66 -8.36
CA ALA A 257 -9.55 -4.90 -7.17
C ALA A 257 -8.65 -3.72 -7.54
N ALA A 258 -7.66 -3.91 -8.44
CA ALA A 258 -6.82 -2.81 -8.93
C ALA A 258 -7.63 -1.73 -9.65
N GLN A 259 -8.63 -2.10 -10.46
CA GLN A 259 -9.53 -1.17 -11.15
C GLN A 259 -10.41 -0.40 -10.14
N LYS A 260 -10.98 -1.07 -9.14
CA LYS A 260 -11.75 -0.42 -8.07
C LYS A 260 -10.90 0.62 -7.33
N ILE A 261 -9.67 0.25 -6.95
CA ILE A 261 -8.74 1.18 -6.29
C ILE A 261 -8.41 2.37 -7.20
N ALA A 262 -8.17 2.14 -8.49
CA ALA A 262 -7.89 3.19 -9.46
C ALA A 262 -9.04 4.21 -9.57
N VAL A 263 -10.29 3.74 -9.66
CA VAL A 263 -11.49 4.59 -9.70
C VAL A 263 -11.61 5.41 -8.43
N LEU A 264 -11.47 4.80 -7.26
CA LEU A 264 -11.55 5.50 -5.98
C LEU A 264 -10.44 6.56 -5.84
N ALA A 265 -9.21 6.24 -6.28
CA ALA A 265 -8.09 7.18 -6.25
C ALA A 265 -8.32 8.37 -7.20
N SER A 266 -8.86 8.13 -8.41
CA SER A 266 -9.18 9.21 -9.37
C SER A 266 -10.26 10.15 -8.83
N THR A 267 -11.32 9.60 -8.27
CA THR A 267 -12.41 10.41 -7.69
C THR A 267 -11.92 11.24 -6.50
N SER A 268 -11.01 10.69 -5.72
CA SER A 268 -10.43 11.34 -4.55
C SER A 268 -9.43 12.47 -4.90
N ALA A 269 -8.81 12.43 -6.07
CA ALA A 269 -7.87 13.44 -6.54
C ALA A 269 -8.57 14.70 -7.11
N HIS A 270 -9.87 14.63 -7.40
CA HIS A 270 -10.66 15.73 -8.01
C HIS A 270 -11.56 16.46 -7.01
N VAL A 271 -11.55 16.11 -5.74
CA VAL A 271 -12.28 16.75 -4.64
C VAL A 271 -11.32 17.54 -3.76
#